data_edc662d355a098dbfbe42a6187dbd053
#
_entry.id   edc662d355a098dbfbe42a6187dbd053
#
_cell.length_a   1.000
_cell.length_b   1.000
_cell.length_c   1.000
_cell.angle_alpha   90.00
_cell.angle_beta   90.00
_cell.angle_gamma   90.00
#
_symmetry.space_group_name_H-M   'P 1'
#
loop_
_entity.id
_entity.type
_entity.pdbx_description
1 polymer ?
#
loop_
_entity_poly.entity_id
_entity_poly.type
_entity_poly.pdbx_seq_one_letter_code
_entity_poly.pdbx_strand_id
1 'polypeptide(L)'
;FEMVRDDLCYQNLSVTVVGMGAGIVYSTLGGTHHTQEDIAVAGAIPNMRILTPCDPLETREMTRFCALENKGPLYLRLGKAGEPNLTENAVEGFEFGKVRTIR
;
A
#
# COMPACT_ATOMS: atom_id res chain seq x y z
N PHE A 1 15.76 2.66 5.74
CA PHE A 1 15.17 1.57 6.56
C PHE A 1 15.10 1.97 8.03
N GLU A 2 16.21 2.40 8.63
CA GLU A 2 16.31 2.77 10.05
C GLU A 2 15.26 3.81 10.46
N MET A 3 15.15 4.92 9.76
CA MET A 3 14.18 5.98 10.05
C MET A 3 12.72 5.46 10.05
N VAL A 4 12.38 4.58 9.11
CA VAL A 4 11.04 3.99 9.07
C VAL A 4 10.82 3.06 10.26
N ARG A 5 11.82 2.23 10.58
CA ARG A 5 11.74 1.28 11.68
C ARG A 5 11.71 1.97 13.04
N ASP A 6 12.61 2.90 13.28
CA ASP A 6 12.84 3.46 14.62
C ASP A 6 12.01 4.73 14.86
N ASP A 7 11.95 5.64 13.87
CA ASP A 7 11.26 6.92 14.06
C ASP A 7 9.74 6.81 13.85
N LEU A 8 9.29 5.91 12.98
CA LEU A 8 7.86 5.74 12.70
C LEU A 8 7.27 4.54 13.41
N CYS A 9 7.83 3.34 13.18
CA CYS A 9 7.20 2.10 13.62
C CYS A 9 7.42 1.81 15.11
N TYR A 10 8.62 2.02 15.62
CA TYR A 10 8.89 1.86 17.05
C TYR A 10 8.06 2.84 17.88
N GLN A 11 7.91 4.09 17.43
CA GLN A 11 7.08 5.11 18.07
C GLN A 11 5.57 4.91 17.80
N ASN A 12 5.21 3.96 16.95
CA ASN A 12 3.82 3.68 16.53
C ASN A 12 3.06 4.92 16.04
N LEU A 13 3.73 5.75 15.25
CA LEU A 13 3.15 7.01 14.75
C LEU A 13 2.12 6.78 13.64
N SER A 14 1.06 7.58 13.63
CA SER A 14 0.03 7.55 12.57
C SER A 14 0.54 8.25 11.30
N VAL A 15 1.51 7.63 10.64
CA VAL A 15 2.15 8.10 9.41
C VAL A 15 1.95 7.09 8.30
N THR A 16 1.68 7.56 7.10
CA THR A 16 1.64 6.72 5.89
C THR A 16 2.87 6.98 5.04
N VAL A 17 3.66 5.94 4.84
CA VAL A 17 4.76 5.91 3.86
C VAL A 17 4.18 5.46 2.52
N VAL A 18 4.36 6.24 1.47
CA VAL A 18 3.84 5.93 0.14
C VAL A 18 4.98 5.51 -0.78
N GLY A 19 4.93 4.27 -1.28
CA GLY A 19 5.84 3.76 -2.30
C GLY A 19 5.14 3.68 -3.66
N MET A 20 5.79 4.18 -4.72
CA MET A 20 5.30 4.11 -6.09
C MET A 20 6.18 3.21 -6.95
N GLY A 21 5.58 2.57 -7.95
CA GLY A 21 6.30 1.68 -8.86
C GLY A 21 6.31 0.22 -8.41
N ALA A 22 5.22 -0.24 -7.81
CA ALA A 22 5.09 -1.58 -7.27
C ALA A 22 5.41 -2.69 -8.27
N GLY A 23 6.14 -3.70 -7.81
CA GLY A 23 6.44 -4.89 -8.60
C GLY A 23 7.27 -4.58 -9.86
N ILE A 24 6.79 -5.00 -11.01
CA ILE A 24 7.48 -4.88 -12.29
C ILE A 24 6.82 -3.87 -13.24
N VAL A 25 6.04 -2.91 -12.74
CA VAL A 25 5.32 -1.93 -13.59
C VAL A 25 6.25 -1.07 -14.47
N TYR A 26 7.52 -0.97 -14.10
CA TYR A 26 8.58 -0.35 -14.90
C TYR A 26 9.45 -1.38 -15.63
N SER A 27 8.85 -2.46 -16.13
CA SER A 27 9.53 -3.63 -16.70
C SER A 27 10.64 -3.30 -17.71
N THR A 28 10.43 -2.32 -18.59
CA THR A 28 11.40 -1.91 -19.63
C THR A 28 12.64 -1.22 -19.07
N LEU A 29 12.61 -0.75 -17.83
CA LEU A 29 13.73 -0.08 -17.18
C LEU A 29 14.67 -1.05 -16.45
N GLY A 30 14.28 -2.30 -16.34
CA GLY A 30 15.09 -3.37 -15.74
C GLY A 30 15.06 -3.41 -14.22
N GLY A 31 15.84 -4.33 -13.66
CA GLY A 31 15.78 -4.70 -12.24
C GLY A 31 16.07 -3.58 -11.24
N THR A 32 16.77 -2.52 -11.66
CA THR A 32 17.01 -1.34 -10.79
C THR A 32 15.74 -0.50 -10.52
N HIS A 33 14.67 -0.75 -11.28
CA HIS A 33 13.37 -0.06 -11.13
C HIS A 33 12.26 -1.02 -10.69
N HIS A 34 12.57 -2.29 -10.48
CA HIS A 34 11.60 -3.25 -9.95
C HIS A 34 11.55 -3.17 -8.42
N THR A 35 10.36 -3.24 -7.86
CA THR A 35 10.12 -3.23 -6.41
C THR A 35 9.41 -4.52 -6.02
N GLN A 36 10.17 -5.56 -5.75
CA GLN A 36 9.66 -6.90 -5.45
C GLN A 36 9.75 -7.27 -3.97
N GLU A 37 10.70 -6.68 -3.26
CA GLU A 37 11.04 -7.01 -1.87
C GLU A 37 10.33 -6.11 -0.84
N ASP A 38 9.70 -5.05 -1.27
CA ASP A 38 9.15 -3.99 -0.42
C ASP A 38 8.10 -4.48 0.58
N ILE A 39 7.21 -5.38 0.16
CA ILE A 39 6.20 -5.99 1.05
C ILE A 39 6.89 -6.83 2.13
N ALA A 40 7.89 -7.62 1.76
CA ALA A 40 8.62 -8.46 2.71
C ALA A 40 9.39 -7.60 3.72
N VAL A 41 10.07 -6.56 3.24
CA VAL A 41 10.81 -5.62 4.08
C VAL A 41 9.87 -4.86 5.01
N ALA A 42 8.78 -4.30 4.50
CA ALA A 42 7.79 -3.59 5.31
C ALA A 42 7.10 -4.53 6.32
N GLY A 43 6.75 -5.74 5.90
CA GLY A 43 6.10 -6.73 6.76
C GLY A 43 6.98 -7.28 7.89
N ALA A 44 8.30 -7.16 7.77
CA ALA A 44 9.24 -7.53 8.85
C ALA A 44 9.35 -6.46 9.94
N ILE A 45 8.86 -5.23 9.71
CA ILE A 45 8.95 -4.14 10.68
C ILE A 45 7.76 -4.21 11.65
N PRO A 46 7.99 -4.25 12.96
CA PRO A 46 6.92 -4.24 13.95
C PRO A 46 5.97 -3.04 13.79
N ASN A 47 4.68 -3.27 14.00
CA ASN A 47 3.60 -2.29 13.87
C ASN A 47 3.30 -1.82 12.43
N MET A 48 4.16 -2.07 11.46
CA MET A 48 3.91 -1.67 10.07
C MET A 48 2.71 -2.43 9.50
N ARG A 49 1.75 -1.68 8.98
CA ARG A 49 0.62 -2.21 8.22
C ARG A 49 0.84 -1.91 6.73
N ILE A 50 0.28 -2.75 5.87
CA ILE A 50 0.50 -2.63 4.42
C ILE A 50 -0.83 -2.59 3.70
N LEU A 51 -0.99 -1.63 2.81
CA LEU A 51 -2.08 -1.53 1.84
C LEU A 51 -1.53 -1.55 0.43
N THR A 52 -2.13 -2.36 -0.43
CA THR A 52 -1.72 -2.49 -1.83
C THR A 52 -2.95 -2.52 -2.73
N PRO A 53 -3.49 -1.34 -3.08
CA PRO A 53 -4.66 -1.25 -3.94
C PRO A 53 -4.36 -1.83 -5.33
N CYS A 54 -5.33 -2.51 -5.93
CA CYS A 54 -5.19 -3.10 -7.25
C CYS A 54 -5.66 -2.18 -8.38
N ASP A 55 -6.39 -1.10 -8.07
CA ASP A 55 -6.94 -0.19 -9.06
C ASP A 55 -7.13 1.24 -8.52
N PRO A 56 -7.52 2.22 -9.37
CA PRO A 56 -7.76 3.60 -8.95
C PRO A 56 -8.87 3.75 -7.90
N LEU A 57 -9.89 2.90 -7.92
CA LEU A 57 -11.01 2.97 -6.97
C LEU A 57 -10.55 2.54 -5.57
N GLU A 58 -9.86 1.41 -5.47
CA GLU A 58 -9.23 0.99 -4.22
C GLU A 58 -8.19 2.00 -3.73
N THR A 59 -7.39 2.54 -4.63
CA THR A 59 -6.40 3.59 -4.28
C THR A 59 -7.08 4.77 -3.60
N ARG A 60 -8.21 5.23 -4.11
CA ARG A 60 -8.99 6.32 -3.51
C ARG A 60 -9.50 5.96 -2.12
N GLU A 61 -10.11 4.78 -1.97
CA GLU A 61 -10.65 4.33 -0.69
C GLU A 61 -9.55 4.14 0.37
N MET A 62 -8.47 3.47 0.00
CA MET A 62 -7.34 3.23 0.89
C MET A 62 -6.60 4.53 1.26
N THR A 63 -6.48 5.48 0.32
CA THR A 63 -5.92 6.81 0.62
C THR A 63 -6.80 7.57 1.62
N ARG A 64 -8.13 7.49 1.44
CA ARG A 64 -9.07 8.09 2.40
C ARG A 64 -8.91 7.47 3.80
N PHE A 65 -8.82 6.15 3.88
CA PHE A 65 -8.54 5.45 5.14
C PHE A 65 -7.23 5.93 5.77
N CYS A 66 -6.16 6.02 4.98
CA CYS A 66 -4.86 6.52 5.45
C CYS A 66 -4.96 7.92 6.07
N ALA A 67 -5.74 8.81 5.45
CA ALA A 67 -5.85 10.20 5.89
C ALA A 67 -6.76 10.39 7.10
N LEU A 68 -7.83 9.63 7.24
CA LEU A 68 -8.90 9.90 8.20
C LEU A 68 -8.99 8.88 9.35
N GLU A 69 -8.58 7.65 9.14
CA GLU A 69 -8.86 6.55 10.04
C GLU A 69 -7.61 5.82 10.54
N ASN A 70 -6.46 6.09 9.92
CA ASN A 70 -5.22 5.40 10.23
C ASN A 70 -4.74 5.70 11.65
N LYS A 71 -4.45 4.63 12.41
CA LYS A 71 -3.90 4.72 13.78
C LYS A 71 -2.63 3.87 13.85
N GLY A 72 -1.50 4.45 13.50
CA GLY A 72 -0.20 3.79 13.50
C GLY A 72 0.48 3.79 12.13
N PRO A 73 1.70 3.26 12.01
CA PRO A 73 2.47 3.31 10.78
C PRO A 73 1.83 2.43 9.69
N LEU A 74 1.84 2.94 8.46
CA LEU A 74 1.26 2.27 7.31
C LEU A 74 2.12 2.48 6.07
N TYR A 75 2.31 1.44 5.29
CA TYR A 75 2.90 1.47 3.95
C TYR A 75 1.79 1.34 2.90
N LEU A 76 1.60 2.39 2.10
CA LEU A 76 0.69 2.39 0.95
C LEU A 76 1.51 2.15 -0.32
N ARG A 77 1.32 0.98 -0.93
CA ARG A 77 2.07 0.52 -2.10
C ARG A 77 1.27 0.78 -3.37
N LEU A 78 1.75 1.68 -4.20
CA LEU A 78 1.08 2.08 -5.43
C LEU A 78 1.79 1.53 -6.67
N GLY A 79 1.01 1.14 -7.68
CA GLY A 79 1.49 0.82 -9.00
C GLY A 79 1.93 2.05 -9.80
N LYS A 80 1.70 2.01 -11.10
CA LYS A 80 1.91 3.10 -12.03
C LYS A 80 0.55 3.62 -12.51
N ALA A 81 0.46 4.88 -12.87
CA ALA A 81 -0.76 5.45 -13.44
C ALA A 81 -1.20 4.73 -14.72
N GLY A 82 -2.53 4.67 -14.95
CA GLY A 82 -3.14 4.10 -16.16
C GLY A 82 -3.71 2.68 -15.98
N GLU A 83 -3.81 2.19 -14.76
CA GLU A 83 -4.47 0.92 -14.46
C GLU A 83 -5.98 1.03 -14.67
N PRO A 84 -6.63 -0.02 -15.20
CA PRO A 84 -8.09 -0.04 -15.37
C PRO A 84 -8.82 -0.17 -14.03
N ASN A 85 -10.08 0.25 -13.98
CA ASN A 85 -10.95 -0.02 -12.84
C ASN A 85 -11.36 -1.50 -12.86
N LEU A 86 -10.98 -2.25 -11.83
CA LEU A 86 -11.30 -3.66 -11.65
C LEU A 86 -12.37 -3.88 -10.58
N THR A 87 -12.45 -2.98 -9.60
CA THR A 87 -13.32 -3.12 -8.43
C THR A 87 -14.64 -2.35 -8.55
N GLU A 88 -14.98 -1.86 -9.75
CA GLU A 88 -16.19 -1.05 -9.99
C GLU A 88 -17.50 -1.74 -9.58
N ASN A 89 -17.53 -3.08 -9.71
CA ASN A 89 -18.69 -3.90 -9.36
C ASN A 89 -18.53 -4.63 -8.02
N ALA A 90 -17.54 -4.26 -7.21
CA ALA A 90 -17.39 -4.86 -5.88
C ALA A 90 -18.62 -4.56 -5.03
N VAL A 91 -19.24 -5.61 -4.49
CA VAL A 91 -20.47 -5.51 -3.67
C VAL A 91 -20.18 -4.85 -2.32
N GLU A 92 -18.97 -5.06 -1.81
CA GLU A 92 -18.55 -4.60 -0.50
C GLU A 92 -17.47 -3.52 -0.65
N GLY A 93 -17.58 -2.45 0.14
CA GLY A 93 -16.55 -1.42 0.25
C GLY A 93 -15.26 -1.93 0.90
N PHE A 94 -14.20 -1.12 0.81
CA PHE A 94 -12.96 -1.41 1.51
C PHE A 94 -13.14 -1.34 3.03
N GLU A 95 -12.66 -2.37 3.72
CA GLU A 95 -12.50 -2.37 5.18
C GLU A 95 -11.16 -2.98 5.54
N PHE A 96 -10.35 -2.27 6.32
CA PHE A 96 -9.02 -2.74 6.70
C PHE A 96 -9.10 -4.07 7.49
N GLY A 97 -8.32 -5.06 7.06
CA GLY A 97 -8.25 -6.37 7.70
C GLY A 97 -9.36 -7.35 7.30
N LYS A 98 -10.25 -6.98 6.37
CA LYS A 98 -11.26 -7.89 5.83
C LYS A 98 -10.99 -8.27 4.39
N VAL A 99 -11.30 -9.51 4.07
CA VAL A 99 -11.32 -10.03 2.69
C VAL A 99 -12.67 -9.66 2.09
N ARG A 100 -12.66 -9.23 0.82
CA ARG A 100 -13.87 -9.01 0.02
C ARG A 100 -13.80 -9.75 -1.30
N THR A 101 -14.94 -10.09 -1.86
CA THR A 101 -15.05 -10.68 -3.19
C THR A 101 -15.12 -9.57 -4.24
N ILE A 102 -14.22 -9.64 -5.22
CA ILE A 102 -14.22 -8.79 -6.41
C ILE A 102 -14.72 -9.65 -7.58
N ARG A 103 -15.72 -9.19 -8.30
CA ARG A 103 -16.30 -9.88 -9.48
C ARG A 103 -16.18 -8.99 -10.70
#